data_e14a3b300538b5b9cc1d9a2a76bc546b
#
_entry.id   e14a3b300538b5b9cc1d9a2a76bc546b
#
_cell.length_a   1.000
_cell.length_b   1.000
_cell.length_c   1.000
_cell.angle_alpha   90.00
_cell.angle_beta   90.00
_cell.angle_gamma   90.00
#
_symmetry.space_group_name_H-M   'P 1'
#
loop_
_entity.id
_entity.type
_entity.pdbx_description
1 polymer ?
#
loop_
_entity_poly.entity_id
_entity_poly.type
_entity_poly.pdbx_seq_one_letter_code
_entity_poly.pdbx_strand_id
1 'polypeptide(L)'
;MTTAPEILGTLHTLKTIAIVELDAVEDAAGLEAWRIAYLGRKDGRITMIMKGMSALDPEAKRTVGAMANDVKTLLESQLEVRTEEMKSVELNRASIEGRLDVTLPGRRPALGRLHPITQTVREITKAFASMGFQVVEGPEVETDHYNFEMLNIPKGHPARDMFDTIWLDHTNAEGEQDMLLRTHTSPMQARVMEMTKPPVRVVVPGRVYRYEATDATHEWHFAQVEGLAVDQGITFANLKGTLYEFARLIFGPERKVRFRCDFFPFVEPGVDMSIDCFNCDGAGNVKGSDDGCRICRGSGWIEIMGAGMVHPRVLEMANVDPTVYTGFAFGVGVERIAMLKHGIDDIRYFYGNDARFLRQF
;
A
#
# COMPACT_ATOMS: atom_id res chain seq x y z
N MET A 1 -34.84 81.52 26.62
CA MET A 1 -35.49 80.88 25.44
C MET A 1 -34.41 80.76 24.34
N THR A 2 -34.04 79.61 23.94
CA THR A 2 -33.00 79.45 22.90
C THR A 2 -33.57 79.89 21.55
N THR A 3 -32.91 80.79 20.86
CA THR A 3 -33.37 81.33 19.59
C THR A 3 -33.05 80.44 18.42
N ALA A 4 -33.80 80.58 17.33
CA ALA A 4 -33.58 79.69 16.11
C ALA A 4 -32.13 79.80 15.58
N PRO A 5 -31.47 81.00 15.53
CA PRO A 5 -30.06 81.12 15.14
C PRO A 5 -29.07 80.35 16.03
N GLU A 6 -29.33 80.32 17.36
CA GLU A 6 -28.50 79.59 18.32
C GLU A 6 -28.60 78.11 18.13
N ILE A 7 -29.80 77.59 17.83
CA ILE A 7 -30.01 76.14 17.54
C ILE A 7 -29.34 75.73 16.22
N LEU A 8 -29.43 76.56 15.17
CA LEU A 8 -28.74 76.35 13.90
C LEU A 8 -27.22 76.33 14.07
N GLY A 9 -26.67 77.23 14.88
CA GLY A 9 -25.25 77.27 15.25
C GLY A 9 -24.83 75.98 15.99
N THR A 10 -25.68 75.52 16.92
CA THR A 10 -25.47 74.27 17.67
C THR A 10 -25.47 73.06 16.76
N LEU A 11 -26.41 72.93 15.78
CA LEU A 11 -26.45 71.88 14.80
C LEU A 11 -25.21 71.90 13.91
N HIS A 12 -24.72 73.02 13.48
CA HIS A 12 -23.52 73.13 12.67
C HIS A 12 -22.27 72.69 13.44
N THR A 13 -22.12 73.13 14.68
CA THR A 13 -21.02 72.71 15.56
C THR A 13 -21.09 71.20 15.85
N LEU A 14 -22.30 70.67 16.15
CA LEU A 14 -22.53 69.23 16.40
C LEU A 14 -22.17 68.42 15.21
N LYS A 15 -22.52 68.83 13.99
CA LYS A 15 -22.16 68.16 12.75
C LYS A 15 -20.64 67.99 12.63
N THR A 16 -19.90 69.10 12.85
CA THR A 16 -18.42 69.07 12.73
C THR A 16 -17.78 68.15 13.75
N ILE A 17 -18.21 68.27 15.04
CA ILE A 17 -17.69 67.40 16.12
C ILE A 17 -18.02 65.93 15.86
N ALA A 18 -19.25 65.64 15.44
CA ALA A 18 -19.68 64.24 15.16
C ALA A 18 -18.84 63.62 14.12
N ILE A 19 -18.50 64.30 13.03
CA ILE A 19 -17.65 63.74 11.97
C ILE A 19 -16.24 63.48 12.48
N VAL A 20 -15.63 64.40 13.20
CA VAL A 20 -14.28 64.24 13.77
C VAL A 20 -14.24 63.03 14.75
N GLU A 21 -15.26 62.97 15.63
CA GLU A 21 -15.34 61.83 16.56
C GLU A 21 -15.59 60.47 15.83
N LEU A 22 -16.34 60.47 14.74
CA LEU A 22 -16.56 59.28 13.93
C LEU A 22 -15.25 58.79 13.28
N ASP A 23 -14.48 59.70 12.73
CA ASP A 23 -13.19 59.40 12.10
C ASP A 23 -12.17 58.83 13.10
N ALA A 24 -12.27 59.23 14.37
CA ALA A 24 -11.41 58.75 15.44
C ALA A 24 -11.83 57.38 16.02
N VAL A 25 -12.95 56.81 15.61
CA VAL A 25 -13.40 55.47 16.08
C VAL A 25 -12.53 54.36 15.48
N GLU A 26 -12.02 53.50 16.34
CA GLU A 26 -11.10 52.42 15.95
C GLU A 26 -11.73 51.04 15.93
N ASP A 27 -12.90 50.82 16.55
CA ASP A 27 -13.54 49.51 16.65
C ASP A 27 -15.09 49.57 16.49
N ALA A 28 -15.68 48.37 16.29
CA ALA A 28 -17.13 48.22 16.10
C ALA A 28 -17.95 48.68 17.34
N ALA A 29 -17.39 48.53 18.55
CA ALA A 29 -18.03 48.94 19.78
C ALA A 29 -18.10 50.47 19.86
N GLY A 30 -17.03 51.14 19.43
CA GLY A 30 -16.96 52.61 19.32
C GLY A 30 -17.96 53.16 18.30
N LEU A 31 -18.13 52.47 17.11
CA LEU A 31 -19.14 52.87 16.14
C LEU A 31 -20.56 52.79 16.70
N GLU A 32 -20.87 51.74 17.44
CA GLU A 32 -22.19 51.61 18.07
C GLU A 32 -22.40 52.66 19.19
N ALA A 33 -21.37 52.92 20.00
CA ALA A 33 -21.41 53.95 21.02
C ALA A 33 -21.62 55.32 20.38
N TRP A 34 -20.89 55.67 19.30
CA TRP A 34 -21.07 56.88 18.53
C TRP A 34 -22.50 56.98 17.95
N ARG A 35 -23.01 55.90 17.33
CA ARG A 35 -24.38 55.84 16.81
C ARG A 35 -25.43 56.17 17.87
N ILE A 36 -25.29 55.59 19.06
CA ILE A 36 -26.20 55.86 20.19
C ILE A 36 -26.09 57.33 20.64
N ALA A 37 -24.88 57.85 20.78
CA ALA A 37 -24.63 59.17 21.24
C ALA A 37 -25.20 60.25 20.30
N TYR A 38 -25.11 60.06 18.99
CA TYR A 38 -25.55 61.10 18.03
C TYR A 38 -26.92 60.87 17.44
N LEU A 39 -27.22 59.57 17.08
CA LEU A 39 -28.43 59.20 16.34
C LEU A 39 -29.46 58.42 17.20
N GLY A 40 -29.15 58.20 18.47
CA GLY A 40 -30.02 57.46 19.39
C GLY A 40 -31.45 58.05 19.48
N ARG A 41 -32.48 57.16 19.42
CA ARG A 41 -33.89 57.56 19.39
C ARG A 41 -34.39 58.29 20.59
N LYS A 42 -33.86 58.04 21.78
CA LYS A 42 -34.30 58.69 23.05
C LYS A 42 -33.39 59.88 23.46
N ASP A 43 -32.11 59.63 23.50
CA ASP A 43 -31.12 60.49 24.11
C ASP A 43 -29.99 60.91 23.17
N GLY A 44 -30.12 60.64 21.88
CA GLY A 44 -29.15 61.08 20.86
C GLY A 44 -29.11 62.58 20.74
N ARG A 45 -27.91 63.12 20.58
CA ARG A 45 -27.69 64.61 20.57
C ARG A 45 -28.59 65.31 19.54
N ILE A 46 -28.79 64.72 18.34
CA ILE A 46 -29.73 65.27 17.33
C ILE A 46 -31.18 65.24 17.85
N THR A 47 -31.57 64.12 18.45
CA THR A 47 -32.92 63.90 18.97
C THR A 47 -33.26 64.88 20.08
N MET A 48 -32.28 65.18 20.96
CA MET A 48 -32.41 66.17 22.05
C MET A 48 -32.61 67.56 21.49
N ILE A 49 -31.88 67.98 20.47
CA ILE A 49 -32.04 69.27 19.80
C ILE A 49 -33.43 69.38 19.17
N MET A 50 -33.87 68.32 18.49
CA MET A 50 -35.22 68.29 17.88
C MET A 50 -36.35 68.36 18.92
N LYS A 51 -36.20 67.77 20.09
CA LYS A 51 -37.16 67.89 21.20
C LYS A 51 -37.22 69.36 21.73
N GLY A 52 -36.07 70.04 21.76
CA GLY A 52 -35.96 71.42 22.21
C GLY A 52 -36.66 72.48 21.31
N MET A 53 -37.01 72.09 20.07
CA MET A 53 -37.68 72.98 19.10
C MET A 53 -39.17 73.21 19.43
N SER A 54 -39.75 72.55 20.42
CA SER A 54 -41.19 72.64 20.77
C SER A 54 -41.66 74.09 21.08
N ALA A 55 -40.78 74.93 21.53
CA ALA A 55 -41.04 76.36 21.94
C ALA A 55 -40.85 77.38 20.79
N LEU A 56 -40.42 76.98 19.60
CA LEU A 56 -40.19 77.87 18.46
C LEU A 56 -41.48 78.17 17.68
N ASP A 57 -41.50 79.29 16.95
CA ASP A 57 -42.56 79.61 16.01
C ASP A 57 -42.58 78.65 14.80
N PRO A 58 -43.69 78.56 14.03
CA PRO A 58 -43.83 77.53 12.95
C PRO A 58 -42.82 77.63 11.79
N GLU A 59 -42.34 78.84 11.48
CA GLU A 59 -41.38 79.04 10.38
C GLU A 59 -39.97 78.67 10.81
N ALA A 60 -39.59 79.07 12.01
CA ALA A 60 -38.35 78.68 12.66
C ALA A 60 -38.27 77.15 12.86
N LYS A 61 -39.37 76.50 13.29
CA LYS A 61 -39.45 75.01 13.37
C LYS A 61 -39.18 74.37 12.05
N ARG A 62 -39.69 74.92 10.96
CA ARG A 62 -39.50 74.34 9.63
C ARG A 62 -38.03 74.41 9.19
N THR A 63 -37.41 75.57 9.41
CA THR A 63 -36.00 75.76 9.02
C THR A 63 -35.06 74.94 9.88
N VAL A 64 -35.21 74.92 11.20
CA VAL A 64 -34.38 74.12 12.12
C VAL A 64 -34.62 72.66 11.91
N GLY A 65 -35.87 72.18 11.64
CA GLY A 65 -36.22 70.80 11.35
C GLY A 65 -35.61 70.30 10.07
N ALA A 66 -35.58 71.15 9.01
CA ALA A 66 -34.91 70.78 7.74
C ALA A 66 -33.41 70.55 7.98
N MET A 67 -32.75 71.57 8.65
CA MET A 67 -31.30 71.44 8.96
C MET A 67 -30.99 70.22 9.84
N ALA A 68 -31.80 69.93 10.85
CA ALA A 68 -31.61 68.77 11.71
C ALA A 68 -31.72 67.44 10.94
N ASN A 69 -32.68 67.37 9.99
CA ASN A 69 -32.80 66.15 9.09
C ASN A 69 -31.59 66.05 8.14
N ASP A 70 -31.13 67.15 7.57
CA ASP A 70 -29.94 67.16 6.70
C ASP A 70 -28.70 66.65 7.46
N VAL A 71 -28.50 67.17 8.68
CA VAL A 71 -27.40 66.75 9.56
C VAL A 71 -27.56 65.28 9.91
N LYS A 72 -28.75 64.80 10.24
CA LYS A 72 -29.04 63.40 10.55
C LYS A 72 -28.72 62.52 9.39
N THR A 73 -29.24 62.83 8.19
CA THR A 73 -28.99 62.02 6.96
C THR A 73 -27.52 61.97 6.60
N LEU A 74 -26.81 63.08 6.75
CA LEU A 74 -25.36 63.13 6.54
C LEU A 74 -24.63 62.24 7.52
N LEU A 75 -24.93 62.28 8.83
CA LEU A 75 -24.28 61.45 9.82
C LEU A 75 -24.61 59.98 9.68
N GLU A 76 -25.81 59.63 9.27
CA GLU A 76 -26.18 58.26 8.93
C GLU A 76 -25.36 57.74 7.74
N SER A 77 -25.22 58.53 6.68
CA SER A 77 -24.38 58.18 5.52
C SER A 77 -22.89 58.03 5.88
N GLN A 78 -22.34 58.96 6.70
CA GLN A 78 -20.94 58.87 7.14
C GLN A 78 -20.69 57.66 8.01
N LEU A 79 -21.64 57.30 8.89
CA LEU A 79 -21.55 56.09 9.71
C LEU A 79 -21.54 54.81 8.83
N GLU A 80 -22.38 54.77 7.79
CA GLU A 80 -22.42 53.64 6.87
C GLU A 80 -21.09 53.47 6.13
N VAL A 81 -20.53 54.54 5.59
CA VAL A 81 -19.21 54.54 4.95
C VAL A 81 -18.14 54.05 5.91
N ARG A 82 -18.08 54.59 7.14
CA ARG A 82 -17.08 54.18 8.13
C ARG A 82 -17.22 52.72 8.54
N THR A 83 -18.45 52.23 8.64
CA THR A 83 -18.73 50.83 8.96
C THR A 83 -18.20 49.89 7.87
N GLU A 84 -18.40 50.22 6.61
CA GLU A 84 -17.89 49.41 5.48
C GLU A 84 -16.36 49.50 5.36
N GLU A 85 -15.75 50.65 5.63
CA GLU A 85 -14.29 50.77 5.70
C GLU A 85 -13.70 49.85 6.75
N MET A 86 -14.25 49.87 7.98
CA MET A 86 -13.76 49.02 9.08
C MET A 86 -13.95 47.55 8.78
N LYS A 87 -15.07 47.13 8.22
CA LYS A 87 -15.26 45.74 7.77
C LYS A 87 -14.24 45.34 6.70
N SER A 88 -13.96 46.22 5.76
CA SER A 88 -12.96 45.97 4.72
C SER A 88 -11.55 45.78 5.31
N VAL A 89 -11.19 46.63 6.27
CA VAL A 89 -9.90 46.52 6.96
C VAL A 89 -9.80 45.22 7.76
N GLU A 90 -10.87 44.84 8.47
CA GLU A 90 -10.91 43.60 9.25
C GLU A 90 -10.85 42.36 8.36
N LEU A 91 -11.58 42.34 7.24
CA LEU A 91 -11.50 41.26 6.24
C LEU A 91 -10.10 41.16 5.65
N ASN A 92 -9.47 42.26 5.30
CA ASN A 92 -8.12 42.25 4.77
C ASN A 92 -7.11 41.73 5.81
N ARG A 93 -7.25 42.18 7.07
CA ARG A 93 -6.41 41.68 8.17
C ARG A 93 -6.58 40.20 8.39
N ALA A 94 -7.81 39.70 8.47
CA ALA A 94 -8.10 38.27 8.60
C ALA A 94 -7.56 37.47 7.41
N SER A 95 -7.64 38.03 6.20
CA SER A 95 -7.07 37.41 4.98
C SER A 95 -5.54 37.32 5.02
N ILE A 96 -4.87 38.28 5.64
CA ILE A 96 -3.41 38.29 5.77
C ILE A 96 -2.95 37.38 6.92
N GLU A 97 -3.59 37.48 8.08
CA GLU A 97 -3.25 36.69 9.28
C GLU A 97 -3.60 35.22 9.11
N GLY A 98 -4.68 34.89 8.38
CA GLY A 98 -5.09 33.52 8.07
C GLY A 98 -4.47 32.92 6.78
N ARG A 99 -3.52 33.59 6.14
CA ARG A 99 -2.95 33.15 4.88
C ARG A 99 -2.11 31.89 5.07
N LEU A 100 -2.60 30.80 4.50
CA LEU A 100 -1.82 29.55 4.40
C LEU A 100 -0.61 29.79 3.51
N ASP A 101 0.57 29.43 4.02
CA ASP A 101 1.78 29.40 3.21
C ASP A 101 1.73 28.21 2.24
N VAL A 102 1.32 28.49 1.02
CA VAL A 102 1.22 27.48 -0.04
C VAL A 102 2.57 27.00 -0.57
N THR A 103 3.68 27.61 -0.13
CA THR A 103 5.04 27.16 -0.48
C THR A 103 5.51 26.03 0.41
N LEU A 104 4.87 25.83 1.56
CA LEU A 104 5.16 24.69 2.42
C LEU A 104 4.77 23.38 1.72
N PRO A 105 5.66 22.37 1.73
CA PRO A 105 5.33 21.07 1.12
C PRO A 105 4.15 20.44 1.85
N GLY A 106 3.14 20.03 1.09
CA GLY A 106 2.01 19.26 1.61
C GLY A 106 2.47 17.93 2.23
N ARG A 107 1.69 17.36 3.14
CA ARG A 107 1.90 15.98 3.62
C ARG A 107 1.71 15.02 2.44
N ARG A 108 2.80 14.41 2.00
CA ARG A 108 2.72 13.37 0.97
C ARG A 108 1.99 12.16 1.56
N PRO A 109 0.95 11.62 0.89
CA PRO A 109 0.37 10.35 1.31
C PRO A 109 1.45 9.27 1.22
N ALA A 110 1.51 8.39 2.22
CA ALA A 110 2.38 7.22 2.16
C ALA A 110 1.92 6.33 1.00
N LEU A 111 2.77 6.15 0.00
CA LEU A 111 2.51 5.20 -1.07
C LEU A 111 2.64 3.79 -0.49
N GLY A 112 1.63 2.96 -0.71
CA GLY A 112 1.68 1.55 -0.37
C GLY A 112 2.75 0.84 -1.20
N ARG A 113 3.35 -0.20 -0.64
CA ARG A 113 4.29 -1.10 -1.31
C ARG A 113 3.79 -2.52 -1.25
N LEU A 114 4.20 -3.33 -2.20
CA LEU A 114 3.86 -4.75 -2.18
C LEU A 114 4.68 -5.44 -1.08
N HIS A 115 4.06 -6.44 -0.45
CA HIS A 115 4.75 -7.31 0.50
C HIS A 115 5.99 -7.97 -0.17
N PRO A 116 7.13 -8.14 0.52
CA PRO A 116 8.36 -8.69 -0.08
C PRO A 116 8.17 -10.06 -0.72
N ILE A 117 7.34 -10.94 -0.17
CA ILE A 117 6.99 -12.22 -0.83
C ILE A 117 6.27 -11.97 -2.15
N THR A 118 5.31 -11.06 -2.22
CA THR A 118 4.62 -10.72 -3.47
C THR A 118 5.58 -10.15 -4.52
N GLN A 119 6.53 -9.31 -4.10
CA GLN A 119 7.58 -8.80 -4.99
C GLN A 119 8.43 -9.94 -5.54
N THR A 120 8.87 -10.86 -4.67
CA THR A 120 9.69 -12.02 -5.05
C THR A 120 8.94 -12.98 -5.97
N VAL A 121 7.66 -13.28 -5.71
CA VAL A 121 6.82 -14.08 -6.64
C VAL A 121 6.77 -13.44 -8.02
N ARG A 122 6.52 -12.11 -8.10
CA ARG A 122 6.48 -11.40 -9.38
C ARG A 122 7.82 -11.44 -10.12
N GLU A 123 8.91 -11.35 -9.40
CA GLU A 123 10.24 -11.42 -9.99
C GLU A 123 10.55 -12.82 -10.53
N ILE A 124 10.26 -13.88 -9.77
CA ILE A 124 10.41 -15.27 -10.19
C ILE A 124 9.55 -15.55 -11.43
N THR A 125 8.27 -15.19 -11.37
CA THR A 125 7.34 -15.44 -12.48
C THR A 125 7.74 -14.65 -13.74
N LYS A 126 8.23 -13.42 -13.58
CA LYS A 126 8.76 -12.61 -14.69
C LYS A 126 10.00 -13.26 -15.31
N ALA A 127 10.91 -13.80 -14.50
CA ALA A 127 12.09 -14.51 -15.00
C ALA A 127 11.68 -15.71 -15.86
N PHE A 128 10.76 -16.56 -15.39
CA PHE A 128 10.28 -17.70 -16.16
C PHE A 128 9.44 -17.29 -17.38
N ALA A 129 8.62 -16.25 -17.27
CA ALA A 129 7.86 -15.72 -18.41
C ALA A 129 8.78 -15.25 -19.54
N SER A 130 9.96 -14.66 -19.22
CA SER A 130 10.96 -14.29 -20.24
C SER A 130 11.57 -15.48 -20.95
N MET A 131 11.48 -16.68 -20.37
CA MET A 131 11.91 -17.96 -20.97
C MET A 131 10.76 -18.73 -21.63
N GLY A 132 9.57 -18.11 -21.79
CA GLY A 132 8.41 -18.67 -22.48
C GLY A 132 7.49 -19.52 -21.61
N PHE A 133 7.59 -19.43 -20.28
CA PHE A 133 6.65 -20.11 -19.39
C PHE A 133 5.39 -19.23 -19.18
N GLN A 134 4.23 -19.86 -19.17
CA GLN A 134 2.95 -19.24 -18.81
C GLN A 134 2.73 -19.37 -17.31
N VAL A 135 2.14 -18.36 -16.70
CA VAL A 135 1.74 -18.39 -15.29
C VAL A 135 0.33 -18.95 -15.19
N VAL A 136 0.16 -20.00 -14.40
CA VAL A 136 -1.13 -20.63 -14.12
C VAL A 136 -1.35 -20.71 -12.61
N GLU A 137 -2.60 -20.63 -12.17
CA GLU A 137 -2.98 -20.70 -10.76
C GLU A 137 -3.91 -21.90 -10.55
N GLY A 138 -3.97 -22.40 -9.31
CA GLY A 138 -4.81 -23.53 -8.94
C GLY A 138 -5.35 -23.42 -7.52
N PRO A 139 -6.25 -24.34 -7.14
CA PRO A 139 -6.89 -24.34 -5.84
C PRO A 139 -5.89 -24.63 -4.71
N GLU A 140 -6.09 -24.00 -3.56
CA GLU A 140 -5.31 -24.28 -2.34
C GLU A 140 -5.83 -25.51 -1.59
N VAL A 141 -7.13 -25.76 -1.66
CA VAL A 141 -7.75 -27.03 -1.23
C VAL A 141 -7.71 -27.99 -2.40
N GLU A 142 -7.08 -29.13 -2.18
CA GLU A 142 -6.82 -30.12 -3.23
C GLU A 142 -7.28 -31.51 -2.81
N THR A 143 -7.43 -32.40 -3.77
CA THR A 143 -7.71 -33.81 -3.49
C THR A 143 -6.43 -34.61 -3.32
N ASP A 144 -6.49 -35.68 -2.55
CA ASP A 144 -5.41 -36.67 -2.44
C ASP A 144 -4.93 -37.18 -3.81
N HIS A 145 -5.87 -37.40 -4.73
CA HIS A 145 -5.60 -37.82 -6.08
C HIS A 145 -4.59 -36.89 -6.80
N TYR A 146 -4.82 -35.59 -6.84
CA TYR A 146 -3.91 -34.66 -7.51
C TYR A 146 -2.67 -34.35 -6.70
N ASN A 147 -2.80 -34.27 -5.35
CA ASN A 147 -1.67 -33.91 -4.51
C ASN A 147 -0.61 -35.00 -4.40
N PHE A 148 -1.02 -36.27 -4.55
CA PHE A 148 -0.15 -37.43 -4.35
C PHE A 148 -0.22 -38.47 -5.46
N GLU A 149 -1.40 -39.05 -5.73
CA GLU A 149 -1.49 -40.19 -6.62
C GLU A 149 -0.99 -39.88 -8.05
N MET A 150 -1.44 -38.78 -8.64
CA MET A 150 -1.02 -38.31 -9.97
C MET A 150 0.46 -37.90 -10.04
N LEU A 151 1.14 -37.81 -8.91
CA LEU A 151 2.56 -37.51 -8.77
C LEU A 151 3.40 -38.73 -8.41
N ASN A 152 2.90 -39.95 -8.75
CA ASN A 152 3.57 -41.21 -8.45
C ASN A 152 3.79 -41.46 -6.94
N ILE A 153 2.89 -40.97 -6.09
CA ILE A 153 2.90 -41.17 -4.64
C ILE A 153 1.60 -41.89 -4.23
N PRO A 154 1.46 -43.22 -4.49
CA PRO A 154 0.25 -43.95 -4.18
C PRO A 154 -0.01 -44.01 -2.66
N LYS A 155 -1.22 -44.44 -2.26
CA LYS A 155 -1.56 -44.70 -0.86
C LYS A 155 -0.55 -45.65 -0.22
N GLY A 156 -0.07 -45.31 0.99
CA GLY A 156 0.93 -46.09 1.72
C GLY A 156 2.38 -45.87 1.26
N HIS A 157 2.66 -44.98 0.30
CA HIS A 157 4.03 -44.64 -0.06
C HIS A 157 4.71 -43.81 1.05
N PRO A 158 5.96 -44.17 1.48
CA PRO A 158 6.66 -43.48 2.58
C PRO A 158 6.86 -41.98 2.36
N ALA A 159 6.95 -41.53 1.11
CA ALA A 159 7.08 -40.11 0.79
C ALA A 159 5.87 -39.24 1.25
N ARG A 160 4.71 -39.84 1.54
CA ARG A 160 3.56 -39.09 2.09
C ARG A 160 3.84 -38.56 3.47
N ASP A 161 4.58 -39.29 4.30
CA ASP A 161 4.94 -38.92 5.65
C ASP A 161 5.93 -37.72 5.68
N MET A 162 6.61 -37.46 4.56
CA MET A 162 7.56 -36.35 4.43
C MET A 162 6.88 -34.99 4.20
N PHE A 163 5.59 -34.97 3.90
CA PHE A 163 4.88 -33.73 3.53
C PHE A 163 4.07 -33.11 4.66
N ASP A 164 4.00 -33.74 5.85
CA ASP A 164 3.26 -33.22 7.02
C ASP A 164 1.91 -32.59 6.63
N THR A 165 1.05 -33.39 6.04
CA THR A 165 -0.17 -32.95 5.34
C THR A 165 -1.26 -32.51 6.31
N ILE A 166 -1.88 -31.35 6.04
CA ILE A 166 -3.09 -30.88 6.74
C ILE A 166 -4.31 -31.38 6.00
N TRP A 167 -4.97 -32.40 6.55
CA TRP A 167 -6.20 -32.96 6.02
C TRP A 167 -7.42 -32.14 6.50
N LEU A 168 -8.39 -31.98 5.61
CA LEU A 168 -9.68 -31.36 5.95
C LEU A 168 -10.63 -32.39 6.54
N ASP A 169 -11.59 -31.94 7.34
CA ASP A 169 -12.67 -32.76 7.86
C ASP A 169 -13.74 -33.01 6.78
N HIS A 170 -13.30 -33.76 5.76
CA HIS A 170 -14.11 -34.19 4.63
C HIS A 170 -13.85 -35.67 4.36
N THR A 171 -14.90 -36.41 4.12
CA THR A 171 -14.83 -37.83 3.72
C THR A 171 -15.59 -38.05 2.42
N ASN A 172 -15.02 -38.81 1.53
CA ASN A 172 -15.65 -39.21 0.27
C ASN A 172 -16.75 -40.28 0.51
N ALA A 173 -17.40 -40.75 -0.57
CA ALA A 173 -18.45 -41.76 -0.50
C ALA A 173 -17.97 -43.11 0.07
N GLU A 174 -16.69 -43.41 -0.04
CA GLU A 174 -16.01 -44.60 0.47
C GLU A 174 -15.61 -44.46 1.96
N GLY A 175 -15.84 -43.30 2.58
CA GLY A 175 -15.52 -43.04 3.98
C GLY A 175 -14.04 -42.69 4.24
N GLU A 176 -13.28 -42.36 3.20
CA GLU A 176 -11.88 -41.95 3.31
C GLU A 176 -11.72 -40.41 3.31
N GLN A 177 -10.77 -39.90 4.07
CA GLN A 177 -10.34 -38.49 3.93
C GLN A 177 -9.62 -38.32 2.60
N ASP A 178 -10.14 -37.47 1.75
CA ASP A 178 -9.64 -37.27 0.38
C ASP A 178 -9.34 -35.80 0.03
N MET A 179 -9.61 -34.86 0.92
CA MET A 179 -9.34 -33.44 0.73
C MET A 179 -8.31 -32.92 1.74
N LEU A 180 -7.41 -32.06 1.26
CA LEU A 180 -6.29 -31.53 2.03
C LEU A 180 -5.95 -30.10 1.60
N LEU A 181 -5.18 -29.39 2.41
CA LEU A 181 -4.46 -28.22 1.96
C LEU A 181 -3.20 -28.65 1.21
N ARG A 182 -3.05 -28.22 -0.04
CA ARG A 182 -1.95 -28.68 -0.91
C ARG A 182 -0.59 -28.46 -0.26
N THR A 183 0.26 -29.48 -0.29
CA THR A 183 1.60 -29.47 0.30
C THR A 183 2.67 -28.90 -0.63
N HIS A 184 2.35 -28.78 -1.91
CA HIS A 184 3.15 -28.20 -2.99
C HIS A 184 2.21 -27.72 -4.12
N THR A 185 2.73 -27.01 -5.11
CA THR A 185 1.91 -26.55 -6.24
C THR A 185 1.90 -27.54 -7.41
N SER A 186 2.57 -28.70 -7.29
CA SER A 186 2.65 -29.78 -8.30
C SER A 186 1.30 -30.34 -8.76
N PRO A 187 0.18 -30.34 -7.97
CA PRO A 187 -1.14 -30.76 -8.48
C PRO A 187 -1.53 -30.09 -9.80
N MET A 188 -1.12 -28.84 -9.97
CA MET A 188 -1.41 -28.12 -11.21
C MET A 188 -0.64 -28.64 -12.42
N GLN A 189 0.48 -29.34 -12.22
CA GLN A 189 1.18 -30.00 -13.33
C GLN A 189 0.29 -31.07 -13.95
N ALA A 190 -0.31 -31.94 -13.13
CA ALA A 190 -1.25 -32.97 -13.61
C ALA A 190 -2.48 -32.31 -14.25
N ARG A 191 -3.11 -31.35 -13.57
CA ARG A 191 -4.29 -30.65 -14.09
C ARG A 191 -4.05 -29.97 -15.44
N VAL A 192 -2.90 -29.33 -15.64
CA VAL A 192 -2.55 -28.67 -16.90
C VAL A 192 -2.34 -29.71 -18.01
N MET A 193 -1.65 -30.82 -17.73
CA MET A 193 -1.44 -31.88 -18.72
C MET A 193 -2.74 -32.57 -19.12
N GLU A 194 -3.71 -32.70 -18.22
CA GLU A 194 -5.04 -33.25 -18.58
C GLU A 194 -5.85 -32.26 -19.46
N MET A 195 -5.71 -30.97 -19.24
CA MET A 195 -6.45 -29.93 -19.99
C MET A 195 -5.80 -29.54 -21.31
N THR A 196 -4.47 -29.70 -21.42
CA THR A 196 -3.69 -29.14 -22.53
C THR A 196 -2.69 -30.18 -23.05
N LYS A 197 -2.72 -30.42 -24.35
CA LYS A 197 -1.71 -31.27 -24.98
C LYS A 197 -0.35 -30.57 -25.07
N PRO A 198 0.77 -31.35 -24.97
CA PRO A 198 2.09 -30.79 -25.23
C PRO A 198 2.17 -30.09 -26.62
N PRO A 199 2.97 -29.00 -26.76
CA PRO A 199 3.95 -28.54 -25.81
C PRO A 199 3.34 -27.74 -24.63
N VAL A 200 3.80 -28.00 -23.40
CA VAL A 200 3.41 -27.32 -22.16
C VAL A 200 4.63 -26.69 -21.55
N ARG A 201 4.52 -25.41 -21.17
CA ARG A 201 5.51 -24.69 -20.36
C ARG A 201 4.79 -23.78 -19.40
N VAL A 202 4.71 -24.14 -18.14
CA VAL A 202 3.97 -23.40 -17.12
C VAL A 202 4.77 -23.24 -15.85
N VAL A 203 4.50 -22.16 -15.13
CA VAL A 203 4.89 -21.95 -13.72
C VAL A 203 3.66 -21.70 -12.87
N VAL A 204 3.66 -22.28 -11.70
CA VAL A 204 2.53 -22.29 -10.76
C VAL A 204 2.96 -21.61 -9.46
N PRO A 205 2.77 -20.30 -9.31
CA PRO A 205 2.92 -19.63 -8.02
C PRO A 205 1.72 -19.96 -7.12
N GLY A 206 1.96 -20.13 -5.83
CA GLY A 206 0.86 -20.34 -4.90
C GLY A 206 1.31 -20.60 -3.48
N ARG A 207 0.38 -20.51 -2.55
CA ARG A 207 0.58 -20.94 -1.16
C ARG A 207 0.52 -22.44 -1.05
N VAL A 208 1.31 -22.97 -0.14
CA VAL A 208 1.37 -24.39 0.21
C VAL A 208 1.36 -24.51 1.74
N TYR A 209 0.97 -25.65 2.25
CA TYR A 209 0.64 -25.85 3.67
C TYR A 209 1.24 -27.18 4.15
N ARG A 210 1.91 -27.12 5.30
CA ARG A 210 2.50 -28.29 5.96
C ARG A 210 2.33 -28.18 7.47
N TYR A 211 2.03 -29.27 8.12
CA TYR A 211 1.91 -29.32 9.58
C TYR A 211 3.28 -29.34 10.25
N GLU A 212 4.06 -28.28 10.02
CA GLU A 212 5.41 -28.13 10.58
C GLU A 212 5.39 -27.15 11.76
N ALA A 213 6.28 -27.37 12.73
CA ALA A 213 6.50 -26.40 13.80
C ALA A 213 7.17 -25.14 13.23
N THR A 214 6.61 -23.97 13.53
CA THR A 214 7.18 -22.68 13.13
C THR A 214 8.50 -22.42 13.82
N ASP A 215 9.58 -22.22 13.06
CA ASP A 215 10.89 -21.82 13.54
C ASP A 215 11.50 -20.72 12.66
N ALA A 216 12.81 -20.45 12.75
CA ALA A 216 13.46 -19.42 11.93
C ALA A 216 13.52 -19.75 10.43
N THR A 217 13.31 -21.02 10.04
CA THR A 217 13.48 -21.54 8.68
C THR A 217 12.23 -22.20 8.14
N HIS A 218 11.25 -22.52 8.99
CA HIS A 218 10.01 -23.23 8.63
C HIS A 218 8.79 -22.45 9.10
N GLU A 219 7.75 -22.48 8.27
CA GLU A 219 6.42 -21.93 8.57
C GLU A 219 5.37 -22.91 8.05
N TRP A 220 4.24 -23.03 8.77
CA TRP A 220 3.17 -23.97 8.41
C TRP A 220 2.50 -23.65 7.07
N HIS A 221 2.65 -22.42 6.59
CA HIS A 221 2.26 -22.01 5.24
C HIS A 221 3.36 -21.13 4.64
N PHE A 222 3.65 -21.32 3.39
CA PHE A 222 4.65 -20.54 2.67
C PHE A 222 4.30 -20.47 1.17
N ALA A 223 4.99 -19.62 0.42
CA ALA A 223 4.79 -19.51 -1.01
C ALA A 223 5.78 -20.37 -1.78
N GLN A 224 5.30 -21.02 -2.81
CA GLN A 224 6.10 -21.84 -3.71
C GLN A 224 5.85 -21.41 -5.15
N VAL A 225 6.85 -21.54 -6.00
CA VAL A 225 6.71 -21.48 -7.47
C VAL A 225 7.27 -22.77 -8.04
N GLU A 226 6.42 -23.56 -8.67
CA GLU A 226 6.85 -24.74 -9.40
C GLU A 226 6.69 -24.56 -10.90
N GLY A 227 7.50 -25.25 -11.66
CA GLY A 227 7.45 -25.20 -13.12
C GLY A 227 7.44 -26.57 -13.75
N LEU A 228 6.77 -26.64 -14.89
CA LEU A 228 6.69 -27.83 -15.74
C LEU A 228 6.97 -27.43 -17.19
N ALA A 229 7.83 -28.20 -17.86
CA ALA A 229 7.96 -28.16 -19.32
C ALA A 229 7.85 -29.57 -19.88
N VAL A 230 6.93 -29.80 -20.82
CA VAL A 230 6.72 -31.07 -21.50
C VAL A 230 6.65 -30.81 -23.00
N ASP A 231 7.50 -31.51 -23.76
CA ASP A 231 7.53 -31.42 -25.23
C ASP A 231 8.26 -32.65 -25.79
N GLN A 232 8.34 -32.77 -27.11
CA GLN A 232 9.16 -33.78 -27.74
C GLN A 232 10.64 -33.46 -27.56
N GLY A 233 11.42 -34.47 -27.17
CA GLY A 233 12.89 -34.41 -27.12
C GLY A 233 13.46 -33.48 -26.02
N ILE A 234 12.68 -33.15 -24.97
CA ILE A 234 13.22 -32.46 -23.81
C ILE A 234 14.23 -33.34 -23.08
N THR A 235 15.37 -32.76 -22.76
CA THR A 235 16.50 -33.44 -22.11
C THR A 235 16.85 -32.82 -20.77
N PHE A 236 17.64 -33.50 -19.97
CA PHE A 236 18.22 -32.96 -18.74
C PHE A 236 19.10 -31.71 -18.98
N ALA A 237 19.70 -31.57 -20.17
CA ALA A 237 20.42 -30.35 -20.54
C ALA A 237 19.49 -29.16 -20.67
N ASN A 238 18.25 -29.35 -21.15
CA ASN A 238 17.26 -28.27 -21.20
C ASN A 238 16.85 -27.82 -19.77
N LEU A 239 16.64 -28.76 -18.85
CA LEU A 239 16.41 -28.45 -17.44
C LEU A 239 17.55 -27.61 -16.87
N LYS A 240 18.78 -28.08 -16.99
CA LYS A 240 19.97 -27.37 -16.50
C LYS A 240 20.07 -25.97 -17.09
N GLY A 241 19.91 -25.82 -18.41
CA GLY A 241 19.96 -24.54 -19.10
C GLY A 241 18.91 -23.54 -18.56
N THR A 242 17.68 -24.00 -18.38
CA THR A 242 16.59 -23.20 -17.80
C THR A 242 16.91 -22.73 -16.37
N LEU A 243 17.43 -23.64 -15.53
CA LEU A 243 17.74 -23.31 -14.13
C LEU A 243 19.01 -22.45 -13.98
N TYR A 244 20.01 -22.61 -14.86
CA TYR A 244 21.14 -21.69 -14.93
C TYR A 244 20.70 -20.27 -15.29
N GLU A 245 19.81 -20.12 -16.29
CA GLU A 245 19.29 -18.83 -16.68
C GLU A 245 18.43 -18.20 -15.57
N PHE A 246 17.61 -19.00 -14.90
CA PHE A 246 16.87 -18.56 -13.72
C PHE A 246 17.81 -18.02 -12.63
N ALA A 247 18.85 -18.77 -12.27
CA ALA A 247 19.83 -18.34 -11.26
C ALA A 247 20.51 -17.03 -11.64
N ARG A 248 20.89 -16.89 -12.94
CA ARG A 248 21.49 -15.66 -13.47
C ARG A 248 20.54 -14.47 -13.37
N LEU A 249 19.27 -14.64 -13.68
CA LEU A 249 18.27 -13.57 -13.64
C LEU A 249 17.94 -13.13 -12.21
N ILE A 250 17.91 -14.06 -11.26
CA ILE A 250 17.52 -13.77 -9.87
C ILE A 250 18.69 -13.34 -8.99
N PHE A 251 19.85 -13.99 -9.13
CA PHE A 251 21.00 -13.80 -8.25
C PHE A 251 22.18 -13.09 -8.92
N GLY A 252 22.08 -12.82 -10.23
CA GLY A 252 23.14 -12.19 -11.01
C GLY A 252 24.06 -13.18 -11.76
N PRO A 253 24.81 -12.66 -12.76
CA PRO A 253 25.58 -13.50 -13.69
C PRO A 253 26.80 -14.20 -13.05
N GLU A 254 27.28 -13.70 -11.95
CA GLU A 254 28.50 -14.18 -11.29
C GLU A 254 28.26 -15.41 -10.39
N ARG A 255 26.99 -15.78 -10.14
CA ARG A 255 26.65 -16.91 -9.27
C ARG A 255 26.96 -18.25 -9.94
N LYS A 256 27.70 -19.09 -9.21
CA LYS A 256 27.97 -20.47 -9.63
C LYS A 256 26.80 -21.35 -9.24
N VAL A 257 26.42 -22.25 -10.11
CA VAL A 257 25.35 -23.23 -9.90
C VAL A 257 25.91 -24.63 -9.85
N ARG A 258 25.44 -25.42 -8.90
CA ARG A 258 25.77 -26.83 -8.74
C ARG A 258 24.49 -27.65 -8.71
N PHE A 259 24.51 -28.78 -9.38
CA PHE A 259 23.46 -29.81 -9.28
C PHE A 259 24.04 -31.03 -8.54
N ARG A 260 23.23 -31.57 -7.65
CA ARG A 260 23.53 -32.78 -6.90
C ARG A 260 22.34 -33.72 -7.06
N CYS A 261 22.58 -35.03 -7.26
CA CYS A 261 21.50 -36.00 -7.35
C CYS A 261 20.70 -36.06 -6.06
N ASP A 262 19.40 -36.08 -6.22
CA ASP A 262 18.45 -36.27 -5.14
C ASP A 262 17.25 -37.09 -5.63
N PHE A 263 16.44 -37.61 -4.71
CA PHE A 263 15.32 -38.49 -5.03
C PHE A 263 13.99 -37.80 -4.73
N PHE A 264 13.13 -37.77 -5.76
CA PHE A 264 11.73 -37.40 -5.62
C PHE A 264 10.87 -38.38 -6.44
N PRO A 265 9.73 -38.90 -5.90
CA PRO A 265 8.93 -39.91 -6.57
C PRO A 265 8.41 -39.53 -7.95
N PHE A 266 8.21 -38.26 -8.21
CA PHE A 266 7.60 -37.68 -9.41
C PHE A 266 8.61 -37.28 -10.49
N VAL A 267 9.92 -37.41 -10.24
CA VAL A 267 10.98 -37.10 -11.21
C VAL A 267 12.09 -38.16 -11.19
N GLU A 268 12.67 -38.46 -12.37
CA GLU A 268 13.82 -39.34 -12.51
C GLU A 268 14.60 -39.02 -13.81
N PRO A 269 15.88 -38.59 -13.72
CA PRO A 269 16.63 -38.36 -12.50
C PRO A 269 16.17 -37.09 -11.78
N GLY A 270 16.21 -37.13 -10.44
CA GLY A 270 15.99 -35.96 -9.55
C GLY A 270 17.31 -35.31 -9.15
N VAL A 271 17.27 -34.03 -8.92
CA VAL A 271 18.42 -33.22 -8.48
C VAL A 271 18.00 -32.09 -7.56
N ASP A 272 18.86 -31.71 -6.63
CA ASP A 272 18.83 -30.39 -6.02
C ASP A 272 19.74 -29.42 -6.78
N MET A 273 19.31 -28.18 -6.88
CA MET A 273 20.09 -27.06 -7.39
C MET A 273 20.54 -26.17 -6.25
N SER A 274 21.86 -25.93 -6.16
CA SER A 274 22.47 -25.02 -5.19
C SER A 274 23.22 -23.91 -5.92
N ILE A 275 23.33 -22.73 -5.26
CA ILE A 275 24.21 -21.63 -5.66
C ILE A 275 25.37 -21.54 -4.68
N ASP A 276 26.48 -20.91 -5.11
CA ASP A 276 27.59 -20.58 -4.22
C ASP A 276 27.14 -19.61 -3.13
N CYS A 277 27.63 -19.80 -1.93
CA CYS A 277 27.25 -18.99 -0.78
C CYS A 277 27.77 -17.56 -0.93
N PHE A 278 26.88 -16.59 -0.96
CA PHE A 278 27.20 -15.16 -1.06
C PHE A 278 27.96 -14.60 0.15
N ASN A 279 27.85 -15.23 1.32
CA ASN A 279 28.49 -14.77 2.55
C ASN A 279 29.98 -15.13 2.60
N CYS A 280 30.37 -16.27 2.02
CA CYS A 280 31.76 -16.74 2.00
C CYS A 280 32.31 -16.93 0.58
N ASP A 281 31.62 -16.45 -0.44
CA ASP A 281 31.97 -16.62 -1.87
C ASP A 281 32.28 -18.07 -2.25
N GLY A 282 31.53 -19.01 -1.70
CA GLY A 282 31.70 -20.44 -1.94
C GLY A 282 32.86 -21.11 -1.19
N ALA A 283 33.60 -20.38 -0.35
CA ALA A 283 34.76 -20.93 0.38
C ALA A 283 34.39 -21.89 1.53
N GLY A 284 33.16 -21.76 2.06
CA GLY A 284 32.73 -22.52 3.24
C GLY A 284 33.14 -21.92 4.59
N ASN A 285 34.15 -21.07 4.62
CA ASN A 285 34.68 -20.43 5.82
C ASN A 285 34.41 -18.93 5.81
N VAL A 286 34.34 -18.32 6.98
CA VAL A 286 34.26 -16.86 7.12
C VAL A 286 35.54 -16.24 6.56
N LYS A 287 35.43 -15.15 5.77
CA LYS A 287 36.60 -14.47 5.21
C LYS A 287 37.59 -14.09 6.29
N GLY A 288 38.82 -14.59 6.18
CA GLY A 288 39.92 -14.29 7.12
C GLY A 288 39.90 -15.09 8.43
N SER A 289 39.07 -16.13 8.55
CA SER A 289 39.01 -17.05 9.68
C SER A 289 38.85 -18.49 9.19
N ASP A 290 39.29 -19.45 10.00
CA ASP A 290 39.02 -20.88 9.80
C ASP A 290 37.63 -21.29 10.30
N ASP A 291 36.85 -20.35 10.83
CA ASP A 291 35.48 -20.62 11.29
C ASP A 291 34.57 -20.94 10.12
N GLY A 292 33.80 -22.02 10.24
CA GLY A 292 32.81 -22.40 9.24
C GLY A 292 31.75 -21.31 9.03
N CYS A 293 31.43 -21.04 7.76
CA CYS A 293 30.37 -20.09 7.44
C CYS A 293 29.01 -20.58 7.95
N ARG A 294 28.36 -19.78 8.79
CA ARG A 294 27.07 -20.12 9.43
C ARG A 294 25.93 -20.23 8.41
N ILE A 295 25.98 -19.47 7.31
CA ILE A 295 24.92 -19.47 6.28
C ILE A 295 24.89 -20.79 5.51
N CYS A 296 26.04 -21.26 5.02
CA CYS A 296 26.15 -22.50 4.27
C CYS A 296 26.62 -23.70 5.13
N ARG A 297 26.75 -23.51 6.44
CA ARG A 297 27.22 -24.54 7.39
C ARG A 297 28.53 -25.20 6.95
N GLY A 298 29.46 -24.41 6.45
CA GLY A 298 30.76 -24.86 5.99
C GLY A 298 30.80 -25.49 4.60
N SER A 299 29.66 -25.67 3.94
CA SER A 299 29.61 -26.36 2.62
C SER A 299 30.04 -25.51 1.43
N GLY A 300 30.02 -24.19 1.56
CA GLY A 300 30.21 -23.24 0.47
C GLY A 300 28.99 -23.10 -0.47
N TRP A 301 27.91 -23.87 -0.28
CA TRP A 301 26.76 -23.95 -1.16
C TRP A 301 25.45 -23.76 -0.40
N ILE A 302 24.49 -23.15 -1.08
CA ILE A 302 23.14 -22.91 -0.55
C ILE A 302 22.14 -23.57 -1.51
N GLU A 303 21.39 -24.54 -1.02
CA GLU A 303 20.31 -25.18 -1.78
C GLU A 303 19.17 -24.19 -2.02
N ILE A 304 18.66 -24.17 -3.26
CA ILE A 304 17.64 -23.26 -3.73
C ILE A 304 16.35 -23.98 -4.07
N MET A 305 16.45 -25.13 -4.80
CA MET A 305 15.28 -25.84 -5.31
C MET A 305 15.57 -27.28 -5.62
N GLY A 306 14.51 -28.11 -5.57
CA GLY A 306 14.48 -29.42 -6.17
C GLY A 306 14.03 -29.35 -7.63
N ALA A 307 14.53 -30.28 -8.46
CA ALA A 307 14.18 -30.38 -9.87
C ALA A 307 14.43 -31.79 -10.41
N GLY A 308 13.95 -32.07 -11.62
CA GLY A 308 14.25 -33.34 -12.28
C GLY A 308 13.50 -33.54 -13.59
N MET A 309 13.79 -34.64 -14.26
CA MET A 309 13.00 -35.06 -15.42
C MET A 309 11.69 -35.70 -14.93
N VAL A 310 10.57 -35.31 -15.53
CA VAL A 310 9.27 -35.85 -15.13
C VAL A 310 9.26 -37.37 -15.26
N HIS A 311 8.86 -38.04 -14.19
CA HIS A 311 8.79 -39.52 -14.20
C HIS A 311 7.79 -40.02 -15.26
N PRO A 312 8.12 -41.02 -16.10
CA PRO A 312 7.23 -41.49 -17.16
C PRO A 312 5.81 -41.83 -16.69
N ARG A 313 5.68 -42.39 -15.49
CA ARG A 313 4.38 -42.71 -14.89
C ARG A 313 3.50 -41.48 -14.63
N VAL A 314 4.10 -40.35 -14.31
CA VAL A 314 3.35 -39.07 -14.12
C VAL A 314 2.77 -38.61 -15.46
N LEU A 315 3.52 -38.73 -16.55
CA LEU A 315 3.03 -38.46 -17.90
C LEU A 315 1.90 -39.41 -18.29
N GLU A 316 2.07 -40.73 -18.08
CA GLU A 316 1.05 -41.75 -18.36
C GLU A 316 -0.26 -41.48 -17.63
N MET A 317 -0.20 -41.18 -16.32
CA MET A 317 -1.39 -40.85 -15.51
C MET A 317 -2.11 -39.59 -15.98
N ALA A 318 -1.39 -38.63 -16.55
CA ALA A 318 -1.95 -37.43 -17.16
C ALA A 318 -2.33 -37.62 -18.65
N ASN A 319 -2.39 -38.88 -19.16
CA ASN A 319 -2.70 -39.21 -20.55
C ASN A 319 -1.73 -38.60 -21.59
N VAL A 320 -0.46 -38.43 -21.21
CA VAL A 320 0.64 -38.00 -22.08
C VAL A 320 1.54 -39.22 -22.38
N ASP A 321 1.75 -39.54 -23.66
CA ASP A 321 2.57 -40.70 -24.07
C ASP A 321 4.07 -40.46 -23.77
N PRO A 322 4.68 -41.18 -22.80
CA PRO A 322 6.08 -41.00 -22.43
C PRO A 322 7.07 -41.51 -23.47
N THR A 323 6.61 -42.26 -24.49
CA THR A 323 7.47 -42.65 -25.61
C THR A 323 7.67 -41.55 -26.63
N VAL A 324 6.78 -40.58 -26.66
CA VAL A 324 6.80 -39.42 -27.57
C VAL A 324 7.27 -38.14 -26.86
N TYR A 325 6.82 -37.95 -25.63
CA TYR A 325 7.04 -36.74 -24.86
C TYR A 325 7.93 -37.00 -23.65
N THR A 326 8.78 -36.03 -23.38
CA THR A 326 9.58 -35.96 -22.16
C THR A 326 9.38 -34.61 -21.52
N GLY A 327 9.70 -34.44 -20.25
CA GLY A 327 9.55 -33.19 -19.58
C GLY A 327 10.49 -33.03 -18.39
N PHE A 328 10.55 -31.82 -17.87
CA PHE A 328 11.20 -31.56 -16.60
C PHE A 328 10.30 -30.72 -15.69
N ALA A 329 10.51 -30.86 -14.40
CA ALA A 329 9.85 -30.08 -13.37
C ALA A 329 10.86 -29.52 -12.36
N PHE A 330 10.50 -28.43 -11.68
CA PHE A 330 11.28 -27.82 -10.62
C PHE A 330 10.36 -27.11 -9.61
N GLY A 331 10.83 -26.92 -8.37
CA GLY A 331 10.07 -26.19 -7.35
C GLY A 331 10.96 -25.41 -6.42
N VAL A 332 10.62 -24.12 -6.19
CA VAL A 332 11.37 -23.20 -5.34
C VAL A 332 10.47 -22.54 -4.28
N GLY A 333 10.95 -22.52 -3.04
CA GLY A 333 10.33 -21.75 -1.96
C GLY A 333 10.63 -20.25 -2.10
N VAL A 334 9.58 -19.43 -2.17
CA VAL A 334 9.70 -18.00 -2.43
C VAL A 334 10.38 -17.27 -1.26
N GLU A 335 10.03 -17.64 -0.03
CA GLU A 335 10.64 -17.10 1.19
C GLU A 335 12.14 -17.32 1.20
N ARG A 336 12.60 -18.50 0.78
CA ARG A 336 14.02 -18.84 0.67
C ARG A 336 14.75 -17.85 -0.24
N ILE A 337 14.18 -17.56 -1.40
CA ILE A 337 14.74 -16.56 -2.34
C ILE A 337 14.74 -15.17 -1.71
N ALA A 338 13.62 -14.75 -1.10
CA ALA A 338 13.50 -13.44 -0.44
C ALA A 338 14.51 -13.30 0.70
N MET A 339 14.65 -14.31 1.56
CA MET A 339 15.61 -14.34 2.65
C MET A 339 17.06 -14.16 2.15
N LEU A 340 17.42 -14.91 1.09
CA LEU A 340 18.76 -14.84 0.52
C LEU A 340 19.05 -13.48 -0.13
N LYS A 341 18.08 -12.91 -0.84
CA LYS A 341 18.23 -11.61 -1.51
C LYS A 341 18.36 -10.44 -0.55
N HIS A 342 17.64 -10.48 0.55
CA HIS A 342 17.54 -9.37 1.49
C HIS A 342 18.35 -9.58 2.78
N GLY A 343 19.04 -10.72 2.92
CA GLY A 343 19.81 -11.03 4.12
C GLY A 343 18.95 -11.24 5.36
N ILE A 344 17.73 -11.78 5.18
CA ILE A 344 16.78 -12.06 6.27
C ILE A 344 17.10 -13.44 6.82
N ASP A 345 17.25 -13.55 8.12
CA ASP A 345 17.66 -14.76 8.84
C ASP A 345 16.50 -15.53 9.49
N ASP A 346 15.29 -14.96 9.50
CA ASP A 346 14.12 -15.54 10.14
C ASP A 346 12.86 -15.37 9.26
N ILE A 347 12.27 -16.49 8.83
CA ILE A 347 11.09 -16.53 7.96
C ILE A 347 9.87 -15.87 8.61
N ARG A 348 9.76 -15.90 9.95
CA ARG A 348 8.64 -15.35 10.72
C ARG A 348 8.47 -13.85 10.54
N TYR A 349 9.51 -13.11 10.16
CA TYR A 349 9.42 -11.69 9.86
C TYR A 349 8.47 -11.36 8.71
N PHE A 350 8.33 -12.26 7.73
CA PHE A 350 7.36 -12.07 6.64
C PHE A 350 5.91 -12.15 7.09
N TYR A 351 5.63 -12.89 8.16
CA TYR A 351 4.28 -13.21 8.64
C TYR A 351 3.89 -12.48 9.92
N GLY A 352 4.85 -11.91 10.65
CA GLY A 352 4.64 -11.18 11.89
C GLY A 352 3.94 -9.83 11.73
N ASN A 353 3.71 -9.37 10.51
CA ASN A 353 3.03 -8.11 10.15
C ASN A 353 3.62 -6.86 10.86
N ASP A 354 4.93 -6.86 11.14
CA ASP A 354 5.61 -5.70 11.72
C ASP A 354 5.85 -4.63 10.64
N ALA A 355 5.17 -3.48 10.79
CA ALA A 355 5.30 -2.37 9.85
C ALA A 355 6.73 -1.82 9.75
N ARG A 356 7.57 -1.97 10.79
CA ARG A 356 8.99 -1.55 10.75
C ARG A 356 9.80 -2.42 9.82
N PHE A 357 9.49 -3.71 9.77
CA PHE A 357 10.07 -4.66 8.82
C PHE A 357 9.55 -4.40 7.41
N LEU A 358 8.23 -4.35 7.22
CA LEU A 358 7.60 -4.22 5.91
C LEU A 358 7.93 -2.91 5.18
N ARG A 359 8.23 -1.83 5.91
CA ARG A 359 8.60 -0.53 5.32
C ARG A 359 10.01 -0.50 4.72
N GLN A 360 10.81 -1.53 4.91
CA GLN A 360 12.17 -1.61 4.37
C GLN A 360 12.19 -2.03 2.88
N PHE A 361 11.05 -2.53 2.38
CA PHE A 361 10.90 -3.09 1.02
C PHE A 361 9.95 -2.26 0.10
#